data_7412f9ab2415989e0e7edca4b55e70c3
#
_entry.id   7412f9ab2415989e0e7edca4b55e70c3
#
_cell.length_a   1.000
_cell.length_b   1.000
_cell.length_c   1.000
_cell.angle_alpha   90.00
_cell.angle_beta   90.00
_cell.angle_gamma   90.00
#
_symmetry.space_group_name_H-M   'P 1'
#
loop_
_entity.id
_entity.type
_entity.pdbx_description
1 polymer ?
#
loop_
_entity_poly.entity_id
_entity_poly.type
_entity_poly.pdbx_seq_one_letter_code
_entity_poly.pdbx_strand_id
1 'polypeptide(L)'
;MEKNNGKPEIIFTEEENLSDVQKMFLNVYDASMGNVSIACIKANVGRSTYYKWMRENPSFKKNVENLKEGMIDFAESKLFQEIQKGNTTAILFFLKTQGKDRGYVERMEQDVTVNKFEELMKSLPD
;
A
#
# COMPACT_ATOMS: atom_id res chain seq x y z
N MET A 1 -25.17 15.45 -3.99
CA MET A 1 -24.23 14.35 -4.25
C MET A 1 -22.81 14.81 -4.04
N GLU A 2 -22.14 14.19 -3.10
CA GLU A 2 -20.77 14.57 -2.82
C GLU A 2 -19.86 14.17 -3.96
N LYS A 3 -19.02 15.09 -4.36
CA LYS A 3 -18.03 14.81 -5.38
C LYS A 3 -16.85 14.05 -4.78
N ASN A 4 -16.28 13.16 -5.53
CA ASN A 4 -15.17 12.31 -5.14
C ASN A 4 -13.83 13.05 -5.00
N ASN A 5 -13.84 14.36 -4.83
CA ASN A 5 -12.62 15.17 -4.69
C ASN A 5 -11.59 14.91 -5.79
N GLY A 6 -12.07 14.73 -7.02
CA GLY A 6 -11.21 14.48 -8.17
C GLY A 6 -10.80 13.04 -8.36
N LYS A 7 -11.21 12.13 -7.47
CA LYS A 7 -10.96 10.70 -7.66
C LYS A 7 -12.00 10.11 -8.59
N PRO A 8 -11.61 9.21 -9.49
CA PRO A 8 -12.59 8.49 -10.29
C PRO A 8 -13.46 7.61 -9.40
N GLU A 9 -14.69 7.39 -9.81
CA GLU A 9 -15.56 6.47 -9.10
C GLU A 9 -14.99 5.06 -9.16
N ILE A 10 -15.21 4.29 -8.10
CA ILE A 10 -14.80 2.89 -8.06
C ILE A 10 -15.59 2.11 -9.10
N ILE A 11 -14.87 1.35 -9.91
CA ILE A 11 -15.47 0.41 -10.83
C ILE A 11 -15.34 -0.97 -10.19
N PHE A 12 -16.51 -1.55 -9.82
CA PHE A 12 -16.52 -2.89 -9.25
C PHE A 12 -16.41 -3.94 -10.35
N THR A 13 -15.65 -4.98 -10.08
CA THR A 13 -15.67 -6.18 -10.92
C THR A 13 -16.64 -7.18 -10.29
N GLU A 14 -17.34 -7.92 -11.14
CA GLU A 14 -18.33 -8.92 -10.69
C GLU A 14 -19.32 -8.32 -9.70
N GLU A 15 -19.82 -7.13 -10.04
CA GLU A 15 -20.67 -6.33 -9.15
C GLU A 15 -21.92 -7.07 -8.69
N GLU A 16 -22.45 -7.94 -9.53
CA GLU A 16 -23.63 -8.74 -9.22
C GLU A 16 -23.44 -9.67 -8.01
N ASN A 17 -22.18 -9.95 -7.68
CA ASN A 17 -21.84 -10.81 -6.54
C ASN A 17 -21.57 -10.04 -5.26
N LEU A 18 -21.76 -8.72 -5.28
CA LEU A 18 -21.53 -7.85 -4.14
C LEU A 18 -22.85 -7.35 -3.56
N SER A 19 -22.99 -7.41 -2.24
CA SER A 19 -24.13 -6.79 -1.56
C SER A 19 -23.94 -5.28 -1.50
N ASP A 20 -25.02 -4.55 -1.21
CA ASP A 20 -24.95 -3.10 -1.04
C ASP A 20 -24.01 -2.71 0.11
N VAL A 21 -24.02 -3.49 1.19
CA VAL A 21 -23.12 -3.25 2.32
C VAL A 21 -21.68 -3.47 1.92
N GLN A 22 -21.40 -4.49 1.13
CA GLN A 22 -20.05 -4.75 0.63
C GLN A 22 -19.57 -3.63 -0.29
N LYS A 23 -20.43 -3.14 -1.16
CA LYS A 23 -20.09 -2.00 -2.03
C LYS A 23 -19.80 -0.74 -1.21
N MET A 24 -20.62 -0.48 -0.21
CA MET A 24 -20.39 0.66 0.69
C MET A 24 -19.06 0.51 1.41
N PHE A 25 -18.76 -0.69 1.92
CA PHE A 25 -17.50 -0.95 2.57
C PHE A 25 -16.31 -0.68 1.63
N LEU A 26 -16.39 -1.13 0.39
CA LEU A 26 -15.33 -0.95 -0.59
C LEU A 26 -15.08 0.53 -0.87
N ASN A 27 -16.13 1.34 -0.95
CA ASN A 27 -15.98 2.79 -1.10
C ASN A 27 -15.22 3.41 0.08
N VAL A 28 -15.60 3.01 1.30
CA VAL A 28 -14.95 3.51 2.52
C VAL A 28 -13.50 3.01 2.62
N TYR A 29 -13.28 1.76 2.22
CA TYR A 29 -11.95 1.15 2.20
C TYR A 29 -11.01 1.93 1.28
N ASP A 30 -11.50 2.26 0.08
CA ASP A 30 -10.71 3.06 -0.86
C ASP A 30 -10.43 4.46 -0.31
N ALA A 31 -11.44 5.11 0.25
CA ALA A 31 -11.29 6.44 0.83
C ALA A 31 -10.34 6.45 2.03
N SER A 32 -10.17 5.31 2.70
CA SER A 32 -9.29 5.15 3.85
C SER A 32 -7.90 4.62 3.47
N MET A 33 -7.59 4.59 2.19
CA MET A 33 -6.32 4.09 1.66
C MET A 33 -6.00 2.66 2.12
N GLY A 34 -7.04 1.83 2.18
CA GLY A 34 -6.88 0.42 2.50
C GLY A 34 -6.72 0.11 3.98
N ASN A 35 -7.01 1.06 4.85
CA ASN A 35 -6.97 0.81 6.28
C ASN A 35 -8.22 0.07 6.71
N VAL A 36 -8.10 -1.23 6.96
CA VAL A 36 -9.22 -2.09 7.30
C VAL A 36 -9.93 -1.63 8.58
N SER A 37 -9.16 -1.27 9.60
CA SER A 37 -9.73 -0.85 10.89
C SER A 37 -10.60 0.40 10.74
N ILE A 38 -10.09 1.41 10.05
CA ILE A 38 -10.83 2.65 9.80
C ILE A 38 -12.04 2.37 8.92
N ALA A 39 -11.88 1.57 7.88
CA ALA A 39 -12.98 1.23 6.98
C ALA A 39 -14.12 0.52 7.72
N CYS A 40 -13.78 -0.42 8.60
CA CYS A 40 -14.77 -1.13 9.40
C CYS A 40 -15.54 -0.17 10.31
N ILE A 41 -14.84 0.75 10.96
CA ILE A 41 -15.48 1.74 11.84
C ILE A 41 -16.43 2.62 11.03
N LYS A 42 -15.96 3.16 9.91
CA LYS A 42 -16.76 4.08 9.10
C LYS A 42 -17.95 3.39 8.43
N ALA A 43 -17.79 2.15 8.01
CA ALA A 43 -18.85 1.39 7.37
C ALA A 43 -19.77 0.70 8.38
N ASN A 44 -19.44 0.78 9.67
CA ASN A 44 -20.17 0.07 10.73
C ASN A 44 -20.22 -1.43 10.46
N VAL A 45 -19.09 -2.00 10.09
CA VAL A 45 -18.92 -3.43 9.81
C VAL A 45 -17.88 -3.98 10.77
N GLY A 46 -18.18 -5.11 11.38
CA GLY A 46 -17.21 -5.75 12.27
C GLY A 46 -16.02 -6.31 11.50
N ARG A 47 -14.84 -6.33 12.12
CA ARG A 47 -13.66 -6.90 11.48
C ARG A 47 -13.85 -8.38 11.14
N SER A 48 -14.54 -9.11 12.01
CA SER A 48 -14.86 -10.52 11.75
C SER A 48 -15.69 -10.69 10.48
N THR A 49 -16.62 -9.76 10.25
CA THR A 49 -17.45 -9.77 9.04
C THR A 49 -16.60 -9.52 7.81
N TYR A 50 -15.69 -8.57 7.88
CA TYR A 50 -14.76 -8.30 6.79
C TYR A 50 -13.94 -9.55 6.43
N TYR A 51 -13.35 -10.21 7.42
CA TYR A 51 -12.55 -11.41 7.17
C TYR A 51 -13.39 -12.57 6.66
N LYS A 52 -14.65 -12.66 7.11
CA LYS A 52 -15.58 -13.65 6.59
C LYS A 52 -15.83 -13.42 5.10
N TRP A 53 -16.08 -12.17 4.71
CA TRP A 53 -16.29 -11.83 3.31
C TRP A 53 -15.05 -12.17 2.47
N MET A 54 -13.86 -11.89 2.98
CA MET A 54 -12.63 -12.21 2.28
C MET A 54 -12.47 -13.71 2.02
N ARG A 55 -12.93 -14.53 2.98
CA ARG A 55 -12.84 -15.98 2.82
C ARG A 55 -13.95 -16.56 1.94
N GLU A 56 -15.14 -16.02 2.05
CA GLU A 56 -16.33 -16.63 1.47
C GLU A 56 -16.79 -16.03 0.15
N ASN A 57 -16.39 -14.80 -0.14
CA ASN A 57 -16.82 -14.12 -1.37
C ASN A 57 -15.60 -13.77 -2.23
N PRO A 58 -15.28 -14.61 -3.23
CA PRO A 58 -14.13 -14.35 -4.11
C PRO A 58 -14.23 -13.01 -4.84
N SER A 59 -15.45 -12.59 -5.18
CA SER A 59 -15.66 -11.30 -5.85
C SER A 59 -15.32 -10.12 -4.94
N PHE A 60 -15.67 -10.22 -3.67
CA PHE A 60 -15.32 -9.21 -2.69
C PHE A 60 -13.79 -9.13 -2.53
N LYS A 61 -13.14 -10.28 -2.37
CA LYS A 61 -11.68 -10.36 -2.24
C LYS A 61 -10.99 -9.76 -3.45
N LYS A 62 -11.49 -10.07 -4.64
CA LYS A 62 -10.92 -9.55 -5.89
C LYS A 62 -11.01 -8.03 -5.94
N ASN A 63 -12.14 -7.46 -5.52
CA ASN A 63 -12.31 -6.01 -5.47
C ASN A 63 -11.36 -5.35 -4.47
N VAL A 64 -11.18 -5.95 -3.30
CA VAL A 64 -10.21 -5.46 -2.31
C VAL A 64 -8.81 -5.44 -2.89
N GLU A 65 -8.40 -6.53 -3.54
CA GLU A 65 -7.08 -6.64 -4.15
C GLU A 65 -6.88 -5.62 -5.27
N ASN A 66 -7.90 -5.42 -6.11
CA ASN A 66 -7.84 -4.44 -7.19
C ASN A 66 -7.70 -3.01 -6.64
N LEU A 67 -8.42 -2.69 -5.57
CA LEU A 67 -8.31 -1.38 -4.95
C LEU A 67 -6.93 -1.16 -4.36
N LYS A 68 -6.36 -2.18 -3.73
CA LYS A 68 -4.98 -2.10 -3.20
C LYS A 68 -3.97 -1.86 -4.32
N GLU A 69 -4.11 -2.54 -5.44
CA GLU A 69 -3.23 -2.31 -6.59
C GLU A 69 -3.32 -0.88 -7.08
N GLY A 70 -4.53 -0.34 -7.16
CA GLY A 70 -4.74 1.05 -7.54
C GLY A 70 -4.10 2.05 -6.57
N MET A 71 -4.15 1.75 -5.29
CA MET A 71 -3.51 2.57 -4.26
C MET A 71 -1.99 2.57 -4.41
N ILE A 72 -1.41 1.41 -4.71
CA ILE A 72 0.03 1.28 -4.94
C ILE A 72 0.42 2.07 -6.18
N ASP A 73 -0.34 1.93 -7.26
CA ASP A 73 -0.10 2.69 -8.49
C ASP A 73 -0.13 4.20 -8.23
N PHE A 74 -1.08 4.65 -7.43
CA PHE A 74 -1.20 6.06 -7.06
C PHE A 74 0.02 6.53 -6.27
N ALA A 75 0.44 5.74 -5.28
CA ALA A 75 1.61 6.07 -4.48
C ALA A 75 2.88 6.11 -5.32
N GLU A 76 3.03 5.17 -6.25
CA GLU A 76 4.16 5.15 -7.18
C GLU A 76 4.19 6.42 -8.04
N SER A 77 3.02 6.85 -8.50
CA SER A 77 2.88 8.08 -9.27
C SER A 77 3.35 9.29 -8.47
N LYS A 78 2.99 9.36 -7.20
CA LYS A 78 3.41 10.45 -6.31
C LYS A 78 4.90 10.39 -6.01
N LEU A 79 5.42 9.19 -5.81
CA LEU A 79 6.86 8.99 -5.62
C LEU A 79 7.63 9.50 -6.84
N PHE A 80 7.16 9.14 -8.03
CA PHE A 80 7.78 9.59 -9.28
C PHE A 80 7.81 11.11 -9.38
N GLN A 81 6.72 11.78 -9.02
CA GLN A 81 6.65 13.24 -9.02
C GLN A 81 7.68 13.84 -8.06
N GLU A 82 7.85 13.24 -6.87
CA GLU A 82 8.84 13.72 -5.91
C GLU A 82 10.27 13.53 -6.40
N ILE A 83 10.52 12.41 -7.07
CA ILE A 83 11.83 12.17 -7.70
C ILE A 83 12.12 13.24 -8.76
N GLN A 84 11.14 13.57 -9.58
CA GLN A 84 11.27 14.62 -10.60
C GLN A 84 11.60 15.99 -10.00
N LYS A 85 11.08 16.25 -8.80
CA LYS A 85 11.36 17.49 -8.08
C LYS A 85 12.75 17.49 -7.43
N GLY A 86 13.45 16.38 -7.46
CA GLY A 86 14.76 16.25 -6.86
C GLY A 86 14.76 15.92 -5.37
N ASN A 87 13.65 15.39 -4.86
CA ASN A 87 13.56 15.00 -3.45
C ASN A 87 14.54 13.86 -3.17
N THR A 88 15.56 14.14 -2.37
CA THR A 88 16.64 13.19 -2.10
C THR A 88 16.12 11.93 -1.42
N THR A 89 15.21 12.07 -0.47
CA THR A 89 14.63 10.93 0.24
C THR A 89 13.89 10.01 -0.73
N ALA A 90 13.10 10.58 -1.64
CA ALA A 90 12.37 9.82 -2.64
C ALA A 90 13.32 9.11 -3.61
N ILE A 91 14.37 9.79 -4.03
CA ILE A 91 15.38 9.22 -4.93
C ILE A 91 16.09 8.04 -4.26
N LEU A 92 16.50 8.20 -3.01
CA LEU A 92 17.16 7.14 -2.26
C LEU A 92 16.22 5.95 -2.04
N PHE A 93 14.96 6.21 -1.73
CA PHE A 93 13.98 5.15 -1.55
C PHE A 93 13.82 4.34 -2.83
N PHE A 94 13.69 5.02 -3.97
CA PHE A 94 13.56 4.34 -5.26
C PHE A 94 14.77 3.48 -5.56
N LEU A 95 15.97 4.03 -5.35
CA LEU A 95 17.21 3.29 -5.62
C LEU A 95 17.34 2.06 -4.72
N LYS A 96 16.97 2.18 -3.45
CA LYS A 96 17.05 1.06 -2.51
C LYS A 96 16.06 -0.05 -2.82
N THR A 97 14.90 0.29 -3.40
CA THR A 97 13.87 -0.68 -3.70
C THR A 97 13.97 -1.24 -5.12
N GLN A 98 14.26 -0.40 -6.09
CA GLN A 98 14.28 -0.79 -7.50
C GLN A 98 15.69 -0.89 -8.09
N GLY A 99 16.67 -0.37 -7.39
CA GLY A 99 18.05 -0.36 -7.87
C GLY A 99 18.92 -1.47 -7.30
N LYS A 100 18.33 -2.51 -6.75
CA LYS A 100 19.08 -3.57 -6.08
C LYS A 100 20.10 -4.25 -6.99
N ASP A 101 19.74 -4.48 -8.24
CA ASP A 101 20.64 -5.13 -9.20
C ASP A 101 21.88 -4.31 -9.50
N ARG A 102 21.84 -3.02 -9.19
CA ARG A 102 22.98 -2.11 -9.38
C ARG A 102 23.69 -1.81 -8.07
N GLY A 103 23.39 -2.54 -7.01
CA GLY A 103 24.08 -2.43 -5.74
C GLY A 103 23.39 -1.55 -4.69
N TYR A 104 22.28 -0.93 -5.01
CA TYR A 104 21.54 -0.10 -4.06
C TYR A 104 20.63 -0.98 -3.21
N VAL A 105 21.22 -1.63 -2.23
CA VAL A 105 20.50 -2.57 -1.37
C VAL A 105 20.38 -2.00 0.02
N GLU A 106 19.14 -1.86 0.51
CA GLU A 106 18.90 -1.57 1.91
C GLU A 106 18.65 -2.91 2.60
N ARG A 107 19.53 -3.24 3.51
CA ARG A 107 19.38 -4.45 4.30
C ARG A 107 18.59 -4.09 5.55
N MET A 108 17.35 -4.52 5.58
CA MET A 108 16.45 -4.26 6.71
C MET A 108 16.78 -5.12 7.92
N GLU A 109 17.68 -6.07 7.76
CA GLU A 109 18.11 -6.94 8.84
C GLU A 109 19.12 -6.18 9.69
N GLN A 110 18.70 -5.80 10.90
CA GLN A 110 19.54 -5.03 11.81
C GLN A 110 20.87 -5.73 12.09
N ASP A 111 20.84 -7.06 12.21
CA ASP A 111 22.04 -7.83 12.49
C ASP A 111 23.10 -7.66 11.41
N VAL A 112 22.68 -7.67 10.14
CA VAL A 112 23.59 -7.50 9.03
C VAL A 112 24.16 -6.06 9.01
N THR A 113 23.32 -5.09 9.30
CA THR A 113 23.74 -3.69 9.36
C THR A 113 24.75 -3.48 10.48
N VAL A 114 24.49 -4.04 11.65
CA VAL A 114 25.41 -3.95 12.79
C VAL A 114 26.73 -4.63 12.48
N ASN A 115 26.69 -5.82 11.88
CA ASN A 115 27.90 -6.54 11.50
C ASN A 115 28.75 -5.75 10.51
N LYS A 116 28.10 -5.13 9.53
CA LYS A 116 28.81 -4.33 8.55
C LYS A 116 29.44 -3.10 9.17
N PHE A 117 28.74 -2.47 10.08
CA PHE A 117 29.27 -1.34 10.83
C PHE A 117 30.46 -1.75 11.68
N GLU A 118 30.39 -2.89 12.37
CA GLU A 118 31.48 -3.42 13.16
C GLU A 118 32.71 -3.72 12.29
N GLU A 119 32.50 -4.33 11.12
CA GLU A 119 33.57 -4.60 10.19
C GLU A 119 34.27 -3.32 9.77
N LEU A 120 33.48 -2.29 9.46
CA LEU A 120 34.01 -1.00 9.09
C LEU A 120 34.85 -0.39 10.21
N MET A 121 34.35 -0.45 11.42
CA MET A 121 35.06 0.08 12.57
C MET A 121 36.40 -0.66 12.81
N LYS A 122 36.41 -1.98 12.63
CA LYS A 122 37.61 -2.79 12.78
C LYS A 122 38.66 -2.49 11.71
N SER A 123 38.21 -2.07 10.52
CA SER A 123 39.11 -1.77 9.41
C SER A 123 39.77 -0.39 9.51
N LEU A 124 39.29 0.44 10.42
CA LEU A 124 39.84 1.77 10.61
C LEU A 124 41.19 1.68 11.33
N PRO A 125 42.18 2.48 10.92
CA PRO A 125 43.45 2.51 11.61
C PRO A 125 43.31 3.09 13.02
N ASP A 126 44.11 2.60 13.92
CA ASP A 126 44.13 3.07 15.31
C ASP A 126 44.64 4.53 15.40
#